data_c5413d95ae23821461f6b46450655169
#
_entry.id   c5413d95ae23821461f6b46450655169
#
_cell.length_a   1.000
_cell.length_b   1.000
_cell.length_c   1.000
_cell.angle_alpha   90.00
_cell.angle_beta   90.00
_cell.angle_gamma   90.00
#
_symmetry.space_group_name_H-M   'P 1'
#
loop_
_entity.id
_entity.type
_entity.pdbx_description
1 polymer ?
#
loop_
_entity_poly.entity_id
_entity_poly.type
_entity_poly.pdbx_seq_one_letter_code
_entity_poly.pdbx_strand_id
1 'polypeptide(L)'
;MSSAPKPAISYWHLWTDADGVSHQSRCTMTEFKKAAIAPQAAPQWIGAKTKVAATVFITVLPAGWIGDWHENPKPQWIIPLSGRWFVESMDGQRVEMGPGEISFGEDKNTRNVGGKQGHLSGTIGDDPAVLMIVQFEAPPPLASPCRFR
;
A
#
# COMPACT_ATOMS: atom_id res chain seq x y z
N MET A 1 -7.21 8.49 35.20
CA MET A 1 -7.09 8.82 33.76
C MET A 1 -7.05 7.54 32.95
N SER A 2 -7.95 7.39 32.02
CA SER A 2 -7.89 6.28 31.08
C SER A 2 -6.80 6.54 30.07
N SER A 3 -5.91 5.58 29.82
CA SER A 3 -4.98 5.63 28.71
C SER A 3 -5.76 5.39 27.41
N ALA A 4 -5.37 6.07 26.33
CA ALA A 4 -5.92 5.78 25.01
C ALA A 4 -5.68 4.31 24.66
N PRO A 5 -6.62 3.64 24.00
CA PRO A 5 -6.43 2.25 23.61
C PRO A 5 -5.29 2.14 22.60
N LYS A 6 -4.64 0.98 22.58
CA LYS A 6 -3.59 0.68 21.63
C LYS A 6 -4.15 0.80 20.20
N PRO A 7 -3.46 1.51 19.29
CA PRO A 7 -3.99 1.70 17.95
C PRO A 7 -4.02 0.43 17.11
N ALA A 8 -4.92 0.41 16.15
CA ALA A 8 -5.00 -0.61 15.12
C ALA A 8 -5.17 0.11 13.78
N ILE A 9 -4.21 -0.05 12.88
CA ILE A 9 -4.17 0.67 11.60
C ILE A 9 -4.31 -0.33 10.47
N SER A 10 -5.33 -0.14 9.66
CA SER A 10 -5.58 -1.02 8.51
C SER A 10 -4.83 -0.55 7.28
N TYR A 11 -4.44 -1.50 6.44
CA TYR A 11 -3.88 -1.23 5.12
C TYR A 11 -4.28 -2.33 4.14
N TRP A 12 -4.21 -2.03 2.85
CA TRP A 12 -4.39 -3.01 1.80
C TRP A 12 -3.04 -3.52 1.34
N HIS A 13 -2.91 -4.84 1.18
CA HIS A 13 -1.69 -5.47 0.69
C HIS A 13 -1.99 -6.12 -0.65
N LEU A 14 -1.35 -5.61 -1.70
CA LEU A 14 -1.39 -6.17 -3.04
C LEU A 14 -0.19 -7.11 -3.19
N TRP A 15 -0.44 -8.38 -3.39
CA TRP A 15 0.58 -9.43 -3.37
C TRP A 15 0.28 -10.51 -4.41
N THR A 16 1.28 -11.32 -4.74
CA THR A 16 1.16 -12.40 -5.73
C THR A 16 1.19 -13.75 -5.04
N ASP A 17 0.23 -14.62 -5.35
CA ASP A 17 0.19 -15.98 -4.80
C ASP A 17 1.17 -16.92 -5.53
N ALA A 18 1.23 -18.18 -5.07
CA ALA A 18 2.13 -19.19 -5.63
C ALA A 18 1.82 -19.53 -7.09
N ASP A 19 0.60 -19.28 -7.54
CA ASP A 19 0.18 -19.53 -8.92
C ASP A 19 0.40 -18.33 -9.85
N GLY A 20 0.98 -17.26 -9.35
CA GLY A 20 1.25 -16.05 -10.14
C GLY A 20 0.03 -15.16 -10.33
N VAL A 21 -0.95 -15.23 -9.43
CA VAL A 21 -2.17 -14.40 -9.47
C VAL A 21 -2.09 -13.37 -8.36
N SER A 22 -2.35 -12.11 -8.69
CA SER A 22 -2.34 -11.02 -7.70
C SER A 22 -3.66 -10.98 -6.93
N HIS A 23 -3.54 -10.63 -5.64
CA HIS A 23 -4.63 -10.50 -4.69
C HIS A 23 -4.47 -9.23 -3.88
N GLN A 24 -5.56 -8.76 -3.26
CA GLN A 24 -5.52 -7.70 -2.27
C GLN A 24 -6.11 -8.20 -0.98
N SER A 25 -5.34 -8.11 0.11
CA SER A 25 -5.78 -8.50 1.45
C SER A 25 -5.83 -7.29 2.34
N ARG A 26 -6.91 -7.18 3.13
CA ARG A 26 -7.00 -6.15 4.16
C ARG A 26 -6.24 -6.62 5.39
N CYS A 27 -5.24 -5.86 5.80
CA CYS A 27 -4.34 -6.19 6.90
C CYS A 27 -4.45 -5.13 7.99
N THR A 28 -4.02 -5.47 9.19
CA THR A 28 -4.06 -4.56 10.33
C THR A 28 -2.75 -4.58 11.08
N MET A 29 -2.16 -3.39 11.28
CA MET A 29 -0.99 -3.22 12.13
C MET A 29 -1.44 -2.96 13.56
N THR A 30 -0.99 -3.76 14.50
CA THR A 30 -1.34 -3.68 15.92
C THR A 30 -0.11 -3.64 16.83
N GLU A 31 1.08 -3.87 16.29
CA GLU A 31 2.32 -3.90 17.08
C GLU A 31 2.85 -2.49 17.33
N PHE A 32 2.16 -1.76 18.21
CA PHE A 32 2.55 -0.43 18.63
C PHE A 32 3.11 -0.46 20.05
N LYS A 33 4.12 0.37 20.31
CA LYS A 33 4.69 0.56 21.65
C LYS A 33 4.74 2.03 21.98
N LYS A 34 4.43 2.38 23.22
CA LYS A 34 4.61 3.77 23.68
C LYS A 34 6.08 4.06 23.85
N ALA A 35 6.56 5.07 23.15
CA ALA A 35 7.95 5.51 23.23
C ALA A 35 8.07 6.95 22.75
N ALA A 36 9.14 7.62 23.17
CA ALA A 36 9.46 8.95 22.66
C ALA A 36 10.13 8.82 21.30
N ILE A 37 9.68 9.60 20.32
CA ILE A 37 10.25 9.62 18.96
C ILE A 37 11.64 10.30 18.96
N ALA A 38 11.89 11.13 19.96
CA ALA A 38 13.16 11.85 20.15
C ALA A 38 13.38 12.07 21.63
N PRO A 39 14.63 12.38 22.09
CA PRO A 39 14.92 12.51 23.52
C PRO A 39 14.03 13.49 24.30
N GLN A 40 13.57 14.56 23.65
CA GLN A 40 12.74 15.59 24.28
C GLN A 40 11.25 15.46 23.95
N ALA A 41 10.86 14.44 23.21
CA ALA A 41 9.48 14.27 22.79
C ALA A 41 8.65 13.52 23.84
N ALA A 42 7.39 13.89 23.99
CA ALA A 42 6.47 13.14 24.82
C ALA A 42 6.22 11.74 24.21
N PRO A 43 5.94 10.72 25.03
CA PRO A 43 5.65 9.39 24.52
C PRO A 43 4.43 9.37 23.59
N GLN A 44 4.53 8.58 22.53
CA GLN A 44 3.46 8.34 21.60
C GLN A 44 3.48 6.87 21.16
N TRP A 45 2.43 6.43 20.50
CA TRP A 45 2.38 5.08 19.96
C TRP A 45 3.19 4.99 18.68
N ILE A 46 4.24 4.18 18.69
CA ILE A 46 5.13 3.97 17.55
C ILE A 46 4.99 2.53 17.06
N GLY A 47 4.69 2.37 15.78
CA GLY A 47 4.62 1.05 15.14
C GLY A 47 6.01 0.47 14.88
N ALA A 48 6.04 -0.78 14.45
CA ALA A 48 7.28 -1.45 14.05
C ALA A 48 7.97 -0.66 12.93
N LYS A 49 9.27 -0.45 13.07
CA LYS A 49 10.05 0.33 12.09
C LYS A 49 10.54 -0.57 10.98
N THR A 50 10.40 -0.11 9.73
CA THR A 50 11.01 -0.74 8.57
C THR A 50 12.28 0.04 8.23
N LYS A 51 13.43 -0.63 8.27
CA LYS A 51 14.72 -0.04 7.89
C LYS A 51 15.10 -0.59 6.54
N VAL A 52 14.96 0.22 5.51
CA VAL A 52 15.28 -0.14 4.12
C VAL A 52 15.60 1.13 3.36
N ALA A 53 16.49 1.03 2.40
CA ALA A 53 16.70 2.15 1.47
C ALA A 53 15.42 2.34 0.66
N ALA A 54 15.00 3.58 0.49
CA ALA A 54 13.76 3.88 -0.20
C ALA A 54 13.89 5.12 -1.08
N THR A 55 13.11 5.14 -2.15
CA THR A 55 12.90 6.32 -2.99
C THR A 55 11.50 6.85 -2.71
N VAL A 56 11.41 8.15 -2.42
CA VAL A 56 10.14 8.82 -2.08
C VAL A 56 9.82 9.85 -3.16
N PHE A 57 8.60 9.79 -3.70
CA PHE A 57 8.16 10.76 -4.70
C PHE A 57 6.65 10.91 -4.69
N ILE A 58 6.18 12.00 -5.31
CA ILE A 58 4.76 12.27 -5.51
C ILE A 58 4.42 11.93 -6.96
N THR A 59 3.32 11.22 -7.15
CA THR A 59 2.73 11.02 -8.48
C THR A 59 1.31 11.56 -8.48
N VAL A 60 0.88 12.03 -9.65
CA VAL A 60 -0.47 12.57 -9.82
C VAL A 60 -1.14 11.78 -10.94
N LEU A 61 -2.26 11.15 -10.61
CA LEU A 61 -3.12 10.53 -11.60
C LEU A 61 -4.15 11.57 -12.03
N PRO A 62 -4.12 12.04 -13.28
CA PRO A 62 -5.09 13.04 -13.73
C PRO A 62 -6.54 12.55 -13.59
N ALA A 63 -7.49 13.48 -13.50
CA ALA A 63 -8.90 13.11 -13.51
C ALA A 63 -9.21 12.26 -14.76
N GLY A 64 -9.93 11.16 -14.57
CA GLY A 64 -10.29 10.25 -15.66
C GLY A 64 -9.16 9.34 -16.18
N TRP A 65 -8.00 9.37 -15.54
CA TRP A 65 -6.87 8.53 -15.93
C TRP A 65 -7.12 7.06 -15.56
N ILE A 66 -6.85 6.16 -16.50
CA ILE A 66 -6.83 4.72 -16.28
C ILE A 66 -5.53 4.20 -16.88
N GLY A 67 -4.79 3.44 -16.08
CA GLY A 67 -3.52 2.87 -16.52
C GLY A 67 -3.71 1.55 -17.27
N ASP A 68 -2.59 0.91 -17.53
CA ASP A 68 -2.55 -0.43 -18.15
C ASP A 68 -2.20 -1.45 -17.07
N TRP A 69 -2.56 -2.71 -17.29
CA TRP A 69 -2.15 -3.80 -16.40
C TRP A 69 -0.64 -3.88 -16.33
N HIS A 70 -0.10 -3.80 -15.11
CA HIS A 70 1.34 -3.86 -14.87
C HIS A 70 1.63 -4.24 -13.41
N GLU A 71 2.82 -4.74 -13.16
CA GLU A 71 3.30 -5.03 -11.81
C GLU A 71 3.86 -3.77 -11.17
N ASN A 72 3.87 -3.72 -9.83
CA ASN A 72 4.69 -2.74 -9.12
C ASN A 72 6.16 -3.04 -9.42
N PRO A 73 6.97 -2.04 -9.79
CA PRO A 73 8.38 -2.28 -10.13
C PRO A 73 9.20 -2.73 -8.92
N LYS A 74 8.82 -2.28 -7.73
CA LYS A 74 9.41 -2.58 -6.43
C LYS A 74 8.32 -2.57 -5.38
N PRO A 75 8.51 -3.24 -4.22
CA PRO A 75 7.58 -3.10 -3.11
C PRO A 75 7.44 -1.64 -2.72
N GLN A 76 6.23 -1.14 -2.58
CA GLN A 76 6.02 0.28 -2.32
C GLN A 76 4.75 0.56 -1.54
N TRP A 77 4.85 1.52 -0.61
CA TRP A 77 3.69 2.15 0.00
C TRP A 77 3.11 3.17 -0.97
N ILE A 78 1.80 3.20 -1.06
CA ILE A 78 1.05 4.19 -1.82
C ILE A 78 0.09 4.89 -0.85
N ILE A 79 0.31 6.18 -0.68
CA ILE A 79 -0.35 6.99 0.35
C ILE A 79 -1.13 8.10 -0.35
N PRO A 80 -2.47 7.99 -0.46
CA PRO A 80 -3.27 9.06 -1.06
C PRO A 80 -3.24 10.32 -0.19
N LEU A 81 -2.90 11.44 -0.81
CA LEU A 81 -2.90 12.76 -0.18
C LEU A 81 -4.18 13.52 -0.49
N SER A 82 -4.71 13.37 -1.70
CA SER A 82 -5.98 13.96 -2.12
C SER A 82 -6.57 13.18 -3.29
N GLY A 83 -7.86 13.34 -3.52
CA GLY A 83 -8.57 12.60 -4.54
C GLY A 83 -8.81 11.13 -4.15
N ARG A 84 -9.29 10.36 -5.10
CA ARG A 84 -9.56 8.92 -4.93
C ARG A 84 -9.04 8.14 -6.11
N TRP A 85 -8.59 6.93 -5.87
CA TRP A 85 -8.07 6.02 -6.88
C TRP A 85 -8.51 4.58 -6.58
N PHE A 86 -8.35 3.70 -7.55
CA PHE A 86 -8.64 2.28 -7.36
C PHE A 86 -7.48 1.41 -7.79
N VAL A 87 -7.43 0.22 -7.24
CA VAL A 87 -6.56 -0.88 -7.67
C VAL A 87 -7.43 -2.10 -7.91
N GLU A 88 -7.27 -2.70 -9.08
CA GLU A 88 -7.92 -3.98 -9.40
C GLU A 88 -6.85 -5.05 -9.54
N SER A 89 -6.96 -6.13 -8.78
CA SER A 89 -6.06 -7.28 -8.84
C SER A 89 -6.57 -8.32 -9.84
N MET A 90 -5.68 -9.26 -10.20
CA MET A 90 -5.99 -10.29 -11.20
C MET A 90 -7.14 -11.20 -10.78
N ASP A 91 -7.40 -11.34 -9.49
CA ASP A 91 -8.52 -12.12 -8.96
C ASP A 91 -9.89 -11.42 -9.11
N GLY A 92 -9.92 -10.23 -9.72
CA GLY A 92 -11.13 -9.46 -9.96
C GLY A 92 -11.53 -8.52 -8.83
N GLN A 93 -10.79 -8.48 -7.74
CA GLN A 93 -11.08 -7.58 -6.63
C GLN A 93 -10.67 -6.15 -6.97
N ARG A 94 -11.60 -5.22 -6.83
CA ARG A 94 -11.36 -3.79 -6.99
C ARG A 94 -11.47 -3.09 -5.65
N VAL A 95 -10.42 -2.40 -5.26
CA VAL A 95 -10.37 -1.64 -4.01
C VAL A 95 -10.26 -0.17 -4.33
N GLU A 96 -11.16 0.63 -3.78
CA GLU A 96 -11.17 2.08 -3.93
C GLU A 96 -10.62 2.73 -2.66
N MET A 97 -9.72 3.70 -2.81
CA MET A 97 -9.01 4.32 -1.70
C MET A 97 -8.93 5.83 -1.87
N GLY A 98 -9.01 6.53 -0.74
CA GLY A 98 -8.78 7.97 -0.63
C GLY A 98 -7.86 8.29 0.53
N PRO A 99 -7.73 9.56 0.92
CA PRO A 99 -6.90 9.96 2.06
C PRO A 99 -7.21 9.17 3.32
N GLY A 100 -6.16 8.68 3.99
CA GLY A 100 -6.30 7.83 5.17
C GLY A 100 -6.34 6.33 4.87
N GLU A 101 -6.45 5.95 3.62
CA GLU A 101 -6.46 4.55 3.17
C GLU A 101 -5.19 4.26 2.39
N ILE A 102 -4.34 3.40 2.92
CA ILE A 102 -3.02 3.14 2.36
C ILE A 102 -2.93 1.73 1.77
N SER A 103 -2.10 1.60 0.74
CA SER A 103 -1.86 0.34 0.05
C SER A 103 -0.37 0.04 0.03
N PHE A 104 -0.01 -1.22 0.25
CA PHE A 104 1.34 -1.71 0.01
C PHE A 104 1.31 -2.66 -1.18
N GLY A 105 1.96 -2.27 -2.27
CA GLY A 105 1.96 -3.04 -3.51
C GLY A 105 3.28 -3.77 -3.72
N GLU A 106 3.22 -5.09 -3.90
CA GLU A 106 4.39 -5.91 -4.22
C GLU A 106 4.02 -7.12 -5.10
N ASP A 107 3.17 -6.88 -6.07
CA ASP A 107 2.66 -7.87 -7.01
C ASP A 107 3.67 -8.18 -8.13
N LYS A 108 4.80 -8.75 -7.74
CA LYS A 108 5.83 -9.22 -8.68
C LYS A 108 5.62 -10.70 -9.02
N ASN A 109 6.19 -11.12 -10.13
CA ASN A 109 6.17 -12.51 -10.59
C ASN A 109 4.75 -13.02 -10.88
N THR A 110 3.88 -12.15 -11.35
CA THR A 110 2.56 -12.54 -11.83
C THR A 110 2.69 -13.16 -13.22
N ARG A 111 1.79 -14.11 -13.53
CA ARG A 111 1.70 -14.66 -14.88
C ARG A 111 0.67 -13.86 -15.68
N ASN A 112 0.87 -13.78 -16.97
CA ASN A 112 -0.10 -13.13 -17.86
C ASN A 112 -1.30 -14.06 -18.07
N VAL A 113 -2.49 -13.60 -17.69
CA VAL A 113 -3.74 -14.33 -17.90
C VAL A 113 -4.69 -13.46 -18.71
N GLY A 114 -4.81 -13.73 -20.00
CA GLY A 114 -5.71 -12.97 -20.87
C GLY A 114 -5.35 -11.49 -21.00
N GLY A 115 -4.05 -11.17 -20.95
CA GLY A 115 -3.57 -9.79 -20.97
C GLY A 115 -3.49 -9.11 -19.61
N LYS A 116 -3.95 -9.76 -18.55
CA LYS A 116 -3.89 -9.24 -17.17
C LYS A 116 -2.66 -9.79 -16.47
N GLN A 117 -1.84 -8.89 -15.96
CA GLN A 117 -0.72 -9.23 -15.07
C GLN A 117 -0.50 -8.06 -14.11
N GLY A 118 -0.08 -8.35 -12.88
CA GLY A 118 0.05 -7.32 -11.87
C GLY A 118 -1.31 -6.77 -11.46
N HIS A 119 -1.55 -5.51 -11.72
CA HIS A 119 -2.79 -4.83 -11.36
C HIS A 119 -3.15 -3.75 -12.38
N LEU A 120 -4.40 -3.31 -12.30
CA LEU A 120 -4.90 -2.15 -13.02
C LEU A 120 -5.23 -1.08 -11.98
N SER A 121 -4.91 0.18 -12.28
CA SER A 121 -5.30 1.29 -11.41
C SER A 121 -5.83 2.46 -12.23
N GLY A 122 -6.56 3.33 -11.56
CA GLY A 122 -7.13 4.51 -12.17
C GLY A 122 -7.67 5.51 -11.15
N THR A 123 -7.99 6.68 -11.65
CA THR A 123 -8.57 7.77 -10.85
C THR A 123 -10.09 7.57 -10.76
N ILE A 124 -10.65 7.94 -9.61
CA ILE A 124 -12.09 7.92 -9.38
C ILE A 124 -12.58 9.36 -9.23
N GLY A 125 -13.68 9.67 -9.90
CA GLY A 125 -14.31 10.99 -9.80
C GLY A 125 -13.67 12.03 -10.72
N ASP A 126 -13.97 13.29 -10.42
CA ASP A 126 -13.61 14.43 -11.30
C ASP A 126 -12.33 15.14 -10.88
N ASP A 127 -11.73 14.73 -9.77
CA ASP A 127 -10.50 15.32 -9.27
C ASP A 127 -9.30 14.40 -9.55
N PRO A 128 -8.09 14.95 -9.74
CA PRO A 128 -6.90 14.12 -9.80
C PRO A 128 -6.64 13.43 -8.46
N ALA A 129 -6.01 12.28 -8.50
CA ALA A 129 -5.52 11.60 -7.31
C ALA A 129 -4.04 11.91 -7.12
N VAL A 130 -3.69 12.49 -5.97
CA VAL A 130 -2.30 12.80 -5.61
C VAL A 130 -1.83 11.75 -4.62
N LEU A 131 -0.77 11.04 -4.98
CA LEU A 131 -0.27 9.91 -4.21
C LEU A 131 1.20 10.13 -3.83
N MET A 132 1.54 9.86 -2.57
CA MET A 132 2.94 9.73 -2.16
C MET A 132 3.36 8.27 -2.28
N ILE A 133 4.48 8.03 -2.91
CA ILE A 133 5.04 6.70 -3.09
C ILE A 133 6.32 6.58 -2.25
N VAL A 134 6.41 5.51 -1.46
CA VAL A 134 7.61 5.14 -0.73
C VAL A 134 8.05 3.77 -1.27
N GLN A 135 9.00 3.79 -2.19
CA GLN A 135 9.42 2.62 -2.95
C GLN A 135 10.64 2.00 -2.30
N PHE A 136 10.52 0.73 -1.88
CA PHE A 136 11.60 0.02 -1.19
C PHE A 136 12.62 -0.51 -2.19
N GLU A 137 13.90 -0.24 -1.92
CA GLU A 137 15.01 -0.78 -2.70
C GLU A 137 15.36 -2.19 -2.17
N ALA A 138 14.37 -3.10 -2.26
CA ALA A 138 14.48 -4.47 -1.77
C ALA A 138 13.57 -5.38 -2.59
N PRO A 139 13.92 -6.66 -2.77
CA PRO A 139 13.03 -7.61 -3.44
C PRO A 139 11.81 -7.93 -2.58
N PRO A 140 10.67 -8.32 -3.19
CA PRO A 140 9.52 -8.80 -2.42
C PRO A 140 9.89 -10.10 -1.70
N PRO A 141 9.51 -10.26 -0.41
CA PRO A 141 9.98 -11.41 0.35
C PRO A 141 9.29 -12.72 0.01
N LEU A 142 7.98 -12.83 0.14
CA LEU A 142 7.27 -14.09 0.00
C LEU A 142 5.87 -13.88 -0.59
N ALA A 143 5.29 -14.97 -1.13
CA ALA A 143 3.93 -15.00 -1.66
C ALA A 143 2.90 -15.15 -0.53
N SER A 144 2.87 -14.22 0.43
CA SER A 144 1.91 -14.23 1.53
C SER A 144 1.51 -12.80 1.91
N PRO A 145 0.24 -12.61 2.35
CA PRO A 145 -0.23 -11.27 2.71
C PRO A 145 0.18 -10.86 4.10
N CYS A 146 -0.01 -9.55 4.38
CA CYS A 146 0.01 -8.97 5.72
C CYS A 146 1.36 -9.08 6.44
N ARG A 147 2.43 -8.67 5.77
CA ARG A 147 3.76 -8.72 6.38
C ARG A 147 4.06 -7.59 7.36
N PHE A 148 3.29 -6.52 7.37
CA PHE A 148 3.41 -5.45 8.36
C PHE A 148 2.39 -5.67 9.48
N ARG A 149 2.86 -5.74 10.72
CA ARG A 149 2.05 -6.07 11.90
C ARG A 149 1.93 -4.94 12.91
#